data_301824f0574dce792338c04d5ba21e9c
#
_entry.id   301824f0574dce792338c04d5ba21e9c
#
_cell.length_a   1.000
_cell.length_b   1.000
_cell.length_c   1.000
_cell.angle_alpha   90.00
_cell.angle_beta   90.00
_cell.angle_gamma   90.00
#
_symmetry.space_group_name_H-M   'P 1'
#
loop_
_entity.id
_entity.type
_entity.pdbx_description
1 polymer ?
#
loop_
_entity_poly.entity_id
_entity_poly.type
_entity_poly.pdbx_seq_one_letter_code
_entity_poly.pdbx_strand_id
1 'polypeptide(L)'
;MGRRLVPLTLDNLPDLPKRCRSCVFWELDPVSGEAAVRAGRPELEKEAWISAVLLEWGSCGRVVYVDDIPVGYVLYAPPAYVPRATAFPTSPVASDAVLLMTGWIMPGYQGQGLGRVMVQTVAKDLLRRGVKAIEAFGDARWREPACVLPADYLLSVGFKTVRPHPRYPRLRLELRTTLSWKEDVELALDRLLGAVQKEPALRPL
;
A
#
# COMPACT_ATOMS: atom_id res chain seq x y z
N MET A 1 20.98 -5.18 -8.78
CA MET A 1 19.51 -5.41 -8.76
C MET A 1 18.79 -4.10 -8.61
N GLY A 2 18.21 -3.61 -9.71
CA GLY A 2 17.43 -2.38 -9.75
C GLY A 2 16.00 -2.63 -9.24
N ARG A 3 15.62 -1.97 -8.13
CA ARG A 3 14.23 -2.01 -7.63
C ARG A 3 13.53 -0.71 -7.96
N ARG A 4 12.37 -0.75 -8.60
CA ARG A 4 11.57 0.43 -8.88
C ARG A 4 10.10 0.19 -8.54
N LEU A 5 9.44 1.22 -8.01
CA LEU A 5 8.01 1.24 -7.75
C LEU A 5 7.39 2.33 -8.63
N VAL A 6 6.56 1.91 -9.56
CA VAL A 6 5.89 2.82 -10.50
C VAL A 6 4.40 2.95 -10.16
N PRO A 7 3.75 4.07 -10.49
CA PRO A 7 2.30 4.19 -10.38
C PRO A 7 1.59 3.09 -11.17
N LEU A 8 0.52 2.53 -10.61
CA LEU A 8 -0.38 1.68 -11.37
C LEU A 8 -1.19 2.53 -12.35
N THR A 9 -1.22 2.09 -13.60
CA THR A 9 -1.99 2.66 -14.71
C THR A 9 -2.66 1.55 -15.49
N LEU A 10 -3.47 1.87 -16.49
CA LEU A 10 -4.04 0.86 -17.39
C LEU A 10 -2.94 0.17 -18.22
N ASP A 11 -1.87 0.88 -18.57
CA ASP A 11 -0.78 0.33 -19.40
C ASP A 11 -0.02 -0.80 -18.70
N ASN A 12 0.15 -0.71 -17.36
CA ASN A 12 0.84 -1.72 -16.58
C ASN A 12 -0.10 -2.62 -15.74
N LEU A 13 -1.40 -2.50 -15.89
CA LEU A 13 -2.37 -3.43 -15.31
C LEU A 13 -2.12 -4.89 -15.74
N PRO A 14 -1.71 -5.18 -17.00
CA PRO A 14 -1.32 -6.53 -17.41
C PRO A 14 -0.19 -7.17 -16.61
N ASP A 15 0.62 -6.38 -15.90
CA ASP A 15 1.73 -6.86 -15.05
C ASP A 15 1.25 -7.43 -13.71
N LEU A 16 0.00 -7.19 -13.33
CA LEU A 16 -0.59 -7.82 -12.16
C LEU A 16 -0.86 -9.32 -12.42
N PRO A 17 -0.82 -10.19 -11.39
CA PRO A 17 -1.23 -11.58 -11.53
C PRO A 17 -2.61 -11.70 -12.16
N LYS A 18 -2.80 -12.66 -13.07
CA LYS A 18 -4.06 -12.84 -13.81
C LYS A 18 -5.30 -12.83 -12.90
N ARG A 19 -5.23 -13.55 -11.76
CA ARG A 19 -6.31 -13.56 -10.75
C ARG A 19 -6.61 -12.19 -10.15
N CYS A 20 -5.63 -11.29 -10.08
CA CYS A 20 -5.78 -9.97 -9.48
C CYS A 20 -6.30 -8.94 -10.46
N ARG A 21 -6.03 -9.11 -11.76
CA ARG A 21 -6.60 -8.28 -12.83
C ARG A 21 -8.12 -8.44 -12.94
N SER A 22 -8.61 -9.66 -12.73
CA SER A 22 -10.05 -9.98 -12.76
C SER A 22 -10.72 -9.98 -11.39
N CYS A 23 -10.00 -9.60 -10.33
CA CYS A 23 -10.57 -9.53 -8.98
C CYS A 23 -11.13 -8.13 -8.72
N VAL A 24 -12.44 -8.02 -8.53
CA VAL A 24 -13.14 -6.78 -8.17
C VAL A 24 -13.64 -6.79 -6.72
N PHE A 25 -12.96 -7.54 -5.87
CA PHE A 25 -13.35 -7.72 -4.47
C PHE A 25 -13.45 -6.39 -3.72
N TRP A 26 -12.51 -5.49 -3.91
CA TRP A 26 -12.48 -4.19 -3.24
C TRP A 26 -13.21 -3.10 -4.02
N GLU A 27 -13.19 -3.18 -5.33
CA GLU A 27 -13.63 -2.16 -6.27
C GLU A 27 -15.15 -2.06 -6.36
N LEU A 28 -15.84 -3.16 -6.04
CA LEU A 28 -17.29 -3.23 -6.06
C LEU A 28 -17.84 -3.70 -4.70
N ASP A 29 -19.09 -3.34 -4.42
CA ASP A 29 -19.83 -3.95 -3.32
C ASP A 29 -20.09 -5.45 -3.61
N PRO A 30 -20.46 -6.27 -2.59
CA PRO A 30 -20.63 -7.70 -2.79
C PRO A 30 -21.60 -8.08 -3.90
N VAL A 31 -22.71 -7.38 -4.02
CA VAL A 31 -23.78 -7.69 -5.00
C VAL A 31 -23.32 -7.36 -6.42
N SER A 32 -22.79 -6.17 -6.62
CA SER A 32 -22.23 -5.72 -7.90
C SER A 32 -21.05 -6.57 -8.33
N GLY A 33 -20.16 -6.95 -7.40
CA GLY A 33 -19.03 -7.84 -7.68
C GLY A 33 -19.46 -9.21 -8.17
N GLU A 34 -20.46 -9.84 -7.52
CA GLU A 34 -21.02 -11.12 -7.98
C GLU A 34 -21.70 -10.98 -9.35
N ALA A 35 -22.41 -9.88 -9.59
CA ALA A 35 -23.04 -9.60 -10.88
C ALA A 35 -22.00 -9.46 -12.00
N ALA A 36 -20.89 -8.74 -11.76
CA ALA A 36 -19.80 -8.60 -12.71
C ALA A 36 -19.14 -9.94 -13.09
N VAL A 37 -18.91 -10.80 -12.09
CA VAL A 37 -18.37 -12.15 -12.30
C VAL A 37 -19.34 -13.02 -13.12
N ARG A 38 -20.63 -13.03 -12.77
CA ARG A 38 -21.65 -13.78 -13.53
C ARG A 38 -21.78 -13.29 -14.97
N ALA A 39 -21.61 -12.00 -15.20
CA ALA A 39 -21.65 -11.41 -16.54
C ALA A 39 -20.34 -11.62 -17.34
N GLY A 40 -19.30 -12.24 -16.74
CA GLY A 40 -18.01 -12.48 -17.38
C GLY A 40 -17.20 -11.20 -17.67
N ARG A 41 -17.45 -10.10 -16.94
CA ARG A 41 -16.85 -8.79 -17.16
C ARG A 41 -16.04 -8.21 -15.99
N PRO A 42 -15.47 -9.02 -15.08
CA PRO A 42 -14.78 -8.46 -13.91
C PRO A 42 -13.50 -7.68 -14.27
N GLU A 43 -12.81 -8.01 -15.37
CA GLU A 43 -11.63 -7.26 -15.83
C GLU A 43 -12.03 -5.85 -16.29
N LEU A 44 -13.12 -5.72 -17.04
CA LEU A 44 -13.62 -4.42 -17.49
C LEU A 44 -14.04 -3.52 -16.32
N GLU A 45 -14.67 -4.09 -15.30
CA GLU A 45 -15.02 -3.35 -14.07
C GLU A 45 -13.77 -2.90 -13.32
N LYS A 46 -12.72 -3.72 -13.29
CA LYS A 46 -11.43 -3.33 -12.71
C LYS A 46 -10.80 -2.17 -13.46
N GLU A 47 -10.76 -2.22 -14.79
CA GLU A 47 -10.24 -1.15 -15.65
C GLU A 47 -11.04 0.14 -15.47
N ALA A 48 -12.37 0.04 -15.43
CA ALA A 48 -13.26 1.19 -15.19
C ALA A 48 -12.99 1.84 -13.83
N TRP A 49 -12.84 1.03 -12.77
CA TRP A 49 -12.50 1.53 -11.45
C TRP A 49 -11.13 2.23 -11.42
N ILE A 50 -10.09 1.61 -12.00
CA ILE A 50 -8.75 2.22 -12.10
C ILE A 50 -8.83 3.55 -12.82
N SER A 51 -9.52 3.60 -13.98
CA SER A 51 -9.70 4.82 -14.77
C SER A 51 -10.37 5.93 -13.97
N ALA A 52 -11.47 5.61 -13.27
CA ALA A 52 -12.20 6.57 -12.46
C ALA A 52 -11.33 7.13 -11.33
N VAL A 53 -10.65 6.26 -10.57
CA VAL A 53 -9.79 6.70 -9.45
C VAL A 53 -8.59 7.50 -9.93
N LEU A 54 -7.97 7.13 -11.05
CA LEU A 54 -6.88 7.90 -11.64
C LEU A 54 -7.34 9.28 -12.10
N LEU A 55 -8.50 9.38 -12.74
CA LEU A 55 -9.05 10.64 -13.24
C LEU A 55 -9.45 11.59 -12.10
N GLU A 56 -10.11 11.08 -11.07
CA GLU A 56 -10.71 11.90 -10.02
C GLU A 56 -9.75 12.15 -8.85
N TRP A 57 -8.88 11.17 -8.55
CA TRP A 57 -7.98 11.24 -7.41
C TRP A 57 -6.49 11.15 -7.77
N GLY A 58 -6.14 10.65 -8.96
CA GLY A 58 -4.79 10.68 -9.53
C GLY A 58 -3.85 9.57 -9.07
N SER A 59 -4.30 8.57 -8.31
CA SER A 59 -3.50 7.39 -7.92
C SER A 59 -4.38 6.28 -7.37
N CYS A 60 -4.09 5.02 -7.69
CA CYS A 60 -4.84 3.88 -7.17
C CYS A 60 -3.93 2.72 -6.74
N GLY A 61 -2.61 2.83 -6.92
CA GLY A 61 -1.70 1.75 -6.59
C GLY A 61 -0.28 1.95 -7.10
N ARG A 62 0.55 0.94 -6.81
CA ARG A 62 1.94 0.85 -7.26
C ARG A 62 2.25 -0.57 -7.72
N VAL A 63 3.04 -0.70 -8.78
CA VAL A 63 3.64 -1.96 -9.23
C VAL A 63 5.12 -1.95 -8.88
N VAL A 64 5.60 -3.07 -8.37
CA VAL A 64 7.00 -3.27 -7.98
C VAL A 64 7.70 -4.10 -9.05
N TYR A 65 8.82 -3.60 -9.53
CA TYR A 65 9.70 -4.30 -10.46
C TYR A 65 11.07 -4.54 -9.82
N VAL A 66 11.64 -5.69 -10.12
CA VAL A 66 13.04 -6.04 -9.83
C VAL A 66 13.66 -6.49 -11.14
N ASP A 67 14.69 -5.76 -11.60
CA ASP A 67 15.35 -6.02 -12.90
C ASP A 67 14.33 -6.16 -14.05
N ASP A 68 13.36 -5.22 -14.11
CA ASP A 68 12.24 -5.11 -15.06
C ASP A 68 11.18 -6.23 -15.01
N ILE A 69 11.29 -7.16 -14.06
CA ILE A 69 10.27 -8.18 -13.81
C ILE A 69 9.25 -7.65 -12.80
N PRO A 70 7.93 -7.69 -13.10
CA PRO A 70 6.91 -7.30 -12.13
C PRO A 70 6.79 -8.37 -11.04
N VAL A 71 7.16 -8.02 -9.82
CA VAL A 71 7.25 -8.94 -8.68
C VAL A 71 6.25 -8.67 -7.57
N GLY A 72 5.45 -7.61 -7.71
CA GLY A 72 4.44 -7.30 -6.71
C GLY A 72 3.64 -6.04 -7.04
N TYR A 73 2.57 -5.81 -6.29
CA TYR A 73 1.74 -4.63 -6.40
C TYR A 73 1.05 -4.31 -5.07
N VAL A 74 0.57 -3.09 -4.95
CA VAL A 74 -0.28 -2.62 -3.85
C VAL A 74 -1.37 -1.70 -4.40
N LEU A 75 -2.62 -1.87 -3.92
CA LEU A 75 -3.75 -1.01 -4.25
C LEU A 75 -4.20 -0.22 -3.03
N TYR A 76 -4.56 1.03 -3.25
CA TYR A 76 -5.09 1.93 -2.23
C TYR A 76 -5.98 3.00 -2.87
N ALA A 77 -7.00 3.44 -2.15
CA ALA A 77 -7.87 4.54 -2.59
C ALA A 77 -8.56 5.20 -1.38
N PRO A 78 -9.05 6.43 -1.51
CA PRO A 78 -9.98 6.99 -0.54
C PRO A 78 -11.19 6.09 -0.34
N PRO A 79 -11.76 6.01 0.88
CA PRO A 79 -12.87 5.11 1.19
C PRO A 79 -14.09 5.26 0.26
N ALA A 80 -14.31 6.46 -0.28
CA ALA A 80 -15.40 6.75 -1.22
C ALA A 80 -15.34 5.92 -2.51
N TYR A 81 -14.14 5.48 -2.91
CA TYR A 81 -13.93 4.64 -4.09
C TYR A 81 -13.87 3.15 -3.77
N VAL A 82 -14.10 2.75 -2.52
CA VAL A 82 -13.98 1.36 -2.09
C VAL A 82 -15.28 0.87 -1.45
N PRO A 83 -16.32 0.59 -2.25
CA PRO A 83 -17.65 0.23 -1.74
C PRO A 83 -17.62 -1.02 -0.84
N ARG A 84 -16.74 -1.98 -1.11
CA ARG A 84 -16.56 -3.18 -0.29
C ARG A 84 -16.20 -2.87 1.17
N ALA A 85 -15.54 -1.76 1.44
CA ALA A 85 -15.11 -1.37 2.78
C ALA A 85 -16.29 -1.33 3.78
N THR A 86 -17.48 -0.95 3.32
CA THR A 86 -18.68 -0.85 4.16
C THR A 86 -19.19 -2.19 4.68
N ALA A 87 -18.82 -3.29 4.00
CA ALA A 87 -19.23 -4.65 4.39
C ALA A 87 -18.36 -5.25 5.51
N PHE A 88 -17.29 -4.57 5.93
CA PHE A 88 -16.47 -5.06 7.03
C PHE A 88 -17.04 -4.69 8.40
N PRO A 89 -16.98 -5.62 9.39
CA PRO A 89 -17.57 -5.41 10.72
C PRO A 89 -16.89 -4.27 11.51
N THR A 90 -15.69 -3.87 11.09
CA THR A 90 -14.93 -2.78 11.72
C THR A 90 -14.97 -1.48 10.92
N SER A 91 -15.84 -1.38 9.92
CA SER A 91 -16.16 -0.17 9.18
C SER A 91 -16.81 0.90 10.09
N PRO A 92 -16.82 2.19 9.69
CA PRO A 92 -16.20 2.77 8.52
C PRO A 92 -14.70 3.06 8.68
N VAL A 93 -14.00 3.25 7.57
CA VAL A 93 -12.65 3.85 7.53
C VAL A 93 -12.76 5.32 7.93
N ALA A 94 -11.77 5.83 8.64
CA ALA A 94 -11.76 7.22 9.07
C ALA A 94 -11.69 8.19 7.86
N SER A 95 -12.38 9.34 7.95
CA SER A 95 -12.46 10.31 6.85
C SER A 95 -11.13 10.98 6.50
N ASP A 96 -10.14 10.93 7.41
CA ASP A 96 -8.81 11.49 7.24
C ASP A 96 -7.78 10.45 6.76
N ALA A 97 -8.24 9.23 6.47
CA ALA A 97 -7.40 8.12 6.04
C ALA A 97 -7.72 7.65 4.62
N VAL A 98 -6.70 7.11 3.96
CA VAL A 98 -6.80 6.33 2.72
C VAL A 98 -6.80 4.85 3.07
N LEU A 99 -7.63 4.06 2.40
CA LEU A 99 -7.68 2.62 2.59
C LEU A 99 -6.58 1.93 1.77
N LEU A 100 -5.70 1.19 2.44
CA LEU A 100 -4.83 0.19 1.83
C LEU A 100 -5.68 -1.07 1.61
N MET A 101 -6.01 -1.35 0.35
CA MET A 101 -6.98 -2.36 -0.03
C MET A 101 -6.36 -3.76 -0.03
N THR A 102 -5.32 -3.93 -0.82
CA THR A 102 -4.65 -5.22 -1.03
C THR A 102 -3.23 -5.01 -1.53
N GLY A 103 -2.44 -6.07 -1.44
CA GLY A 103 -1.09 -6.13 -2.02
C GLY A 103 -0.68 -7.58 -2.17
N TRP A 104 0.25 -7.79 -3.08
CA TRP A 104 0.79 -9.11 -3.35
C TRP A 104 2.27 -9.00 -3.72
N ILE A 105 3.06 -9.98 -3.33
CA ILE A 105 4.46 -10.13 -3.70
C ILE A 105 4.65 -11.56 -4.17
N MET A 106 5.32 -11.72 -5.31
CA MET A 106 5.67 -13.01 -5.88
C MET A 106 6.42 -13.87 -4.85
N PRO A 107 6.07 -15.15 -4.67
CA PRO A 107 6.64 -16.00 -3.60
C PRO A 107 8.16 -15.98 -3.51
N GLY A 108 8.88 -16.02 -4.62
CA GLY A 108 10.35 -15.97 -4.65
C GLY A 108 10.96 -14.62 -4.20
N TYR A 109 10.16 -13.58 -4.01
CA TYR A 109 10.58 -12.24 -3.59
C TYR A 109 10.03 -11.84 -2.20
N GLN A 110 9.29 -12.74 -1.55
CA GLN A 110 8.80 -12.54 -0.19
C GLN A 110 9.96 -12.62 0.82
N GLY A 111 9.77 -12.08 2.02
CA GLY A 111 10.79 -12.09 3.07
C GLY A 111 11.99 -11.15 2.86
N GLN A 112 12.08 -10.47 1.72
CA GLN A 112 13.18 -9.56 1.35
C GLN A 112 12.89 -8.07 1.66
N GLY A 113 11.90 -7.79 2.50
CA GLY A 113 11.54 -6.43 2.90
C GLY A 113 10.73 -5.62 1.88
N LEU A 114 10.38 -6.20 0.71
CA LEU A 114 9.62 -5.48 -0.34
C LEU A 114 8.27 -4.96 0.17
N GLY A 115 7.55 -5.73 0.99
CA GLY A 115 6.28 -5.30 1.56
C GLY A 115 6.41 -4.02 2.39
N ARG A 116 7.47 -3.92 3.19
CA ARG A 116 7.78 -2.69 3.96
C ARG A 116 8.08 -1.52 3.03
N VAL A 117 8.89 -1.72 2.00
CA VAL A 117 9.23 -0.69 1.02
C VAL A 117 7.98 -0.20 0.28
N MET A 118 7.06 -1.11 -0.09
CA MET A 118 5.79 -0.77 -0.71
C MET A 118 4.96 0.17 0.18
N VAL A 119 4.74 -0.21 1.44
CA VAL A 119 3.98 0.60 2.41
C VAL A 119 4.66 1.95 2.63
N GLN A 120 5.98 2.00 2.77
CA GLN A 120 6.74 3.25 2.94
C GLN A 120 6.62 4.17 1.72
N THR A 121 6.66 3.62 0.51
CA THR A 121 6.49 4.42 -0.72
C THR A 121 5.09 5.01 -0.82
N VAL A 122 4.06 4.19 -0.55
CA VAL A 122 2.68 4.66 -0.48
C VAL A 122 2.52 5.74 0.59
N ALA A 123 3.09 5.54 1.79
CA ALA A 123 3.05 6.49 2.89
C ALA A 123 3.66 7.85 2.51
N LYS A 124 4.83 7.83 1.86
CA LYS A 124 5.50 9.06 1.36
C LYS A 124 4.63 9.81 0.34
N ASP A 125 4.02 9.10 -0.60
CA ASP A 125 3.15 9.71 -1.62
C ASP A 125 1.91 10.33 -1.00
N LEU A 126 1.25 9.61 -0.09
CA LEU A 126 0.05 10.05 0.57
C LEU A 126 0.31 11.24 1.50
N LEU A 127 1.45 11.25 2.20
CA LEU A 127 1.85 12.39 3.02
C LEU A 127 2.02 13.66 2.18
N ARG A 128 2.67 13.57 1.00
CA ARG A 128 2.81 14.70 0.07
C ARG A 128 1.46 15.24 -0.43
N ARG A 129 0.43 14.41 -0.40
CA ARG A 129 -0.96 14.77 -0.74
C ARG A 129 -1.77 15.28 0.44
N GLY A 130 -1.15 15.43 1.63
CA GLY A 130 -1.81 15.92 2.85
C GLY A 130 -2.68 14.89 3.57
N VAL A 131 -2.62 13.60 3.18
CA VAL A 131 -3.30 12.51 3.88
C VAL A 131 -2.67 12.29 5.24
N LYS A 132 -3.50 12.10 6.27
CA LYS A 132 -3.00 11.98 7.66
C LYS A 132 -2.67 10.56 8.06
N ALA A 133 -3.35 9.57 7.50
CA ALA A 133 -3.18 8.18 7.86
C ALA A 133 -3.52 7.21 6.71
N ILE A 134 -3.04 5.99 6.84
CA ILE A 134 -3.48 4.84 6.06
C ILE A 134 -4.23 3.91 7.02
N GLU A 135 -5.41 3.45 6.62
CA GLU A 135 -6.10 2.37 7.31
C GLU A 135 -6.17 1.12 6.44
N ALA A 136 -6.28 -0.03 7.06
CA ALA A 136 -6.46 -1.31 6.39
C ALA A 136 -7.32 -2.23 7.25
N PHE A 137 -8.11 -3.09 6.60
CA PHE A 137 -8.69 -4.25 7.24
C PHE A 137 -7.68 -5.38 7.17
N GLY A 138 -7.32 -5.97 8.32
CA GLY A 138 -6.46 -7.15 8.37
C GLY A 138 -7.29 -8.42 8.45
N ASP A 139 -6.79 -9.54 7.94
CA ASP A 139 -7.34 -10.86 8.25
C ASP A 139 -6.44 -11.56 9.29
N ALA A 140 -6.97 -11.77 10.50
CA ALA A 140 -6.28 -12.47 11.60
C ALA A 140 -6.23 -14.00 11.39
N ARG A 141 -6.96 -14.52 10.42
CA ARG A 141 -6.98 -15.95 10.03
C ARG A 141 -6.59 -16.15 8.58
N TRP A 142 -5.70 -15.29 8.11
CA TRP A 142 -5.32 -15.22 6.71
C TRP A 142 -4.83 -16.56 6.15
N ARG A 143 -5.31 -16.88 4.95
CA ARG A 143 -4.87 -18.03 4.14
C ARG A 143 -4.89 -17.65 2.68
N GLU A 144 -3.90 -18.07 1.91
CA GLU A 144 -3.91 -17.90 0.45
C GLU A 144 -4.95 -18.81 -0.24
N PRO A 145 -5.58 -18.34 -1.32
CA PRO A 145 -5.53 -16.98 -1.87
C PRO A 145 -6.50 -16.04 -1.14
N ALA A 146 -6.05 -14.84 -0.78
CA ALA A 146 -6.89 -13.85 -0.11
C ALA A 146 -6.68 -12.44 -0.70
N CYS A 147 -7.77 -11.64 -0.74
CA CYS A 147 -7.73 -10.25 -1.17
C CYS A 147 -7.58 -9.27 0.03
N VAL A 148 -7.73 -9.76 1.25
CA VAL A 148 -7.50 -9.01 2.50
C VAL A 148 -6.08 -9.31 2.97
N LEU A 149 -5.36 -8.28 3.39
CA LEU A 149 -3.97 -8.43 3.87
C LEU A 149 -3.92 -9.16 5.22
N PRO A 150 -2.86 -9.94 5.51
CA PRO A 150 -2.66 -10.53 6.84
C PRO A 150 -2.56 -9.45 7.91
N ALA A 151 -3.28 -9.60 9.03
CA ALA A 151 -3.19 -8.65 10.15
C ALA A 151 -1.76 -8.57 10.71
N ASP A 152 -1.07 -9.70 10.85
CA ASP A 152 0.31 -9.77 11.36
C ASP A 152 1.30 -9.04 10.43
N TYR A 153 1.10 -9.12 9.11
CA TYR A 153 1.91 -8.33 8.16
C TYR A 153 1.71 -6.84 8.39
N LEU A 154 0.46 -6.37 8.50
CA LEU A 154 0.17 -4.96 8.75
C LEU A 154 0.82 -4.46 10.04
N LEU A 155 0.72 -5.24 11.14
CA LEU A 155 1.39 -4.93 12.40
C LEU A 155 2.91 -4.86 12.23
N SER A 156 3.51 -5.79 11.49
CA SER A 156 4.96 -5.85 11.26
C SER A 156 5.51 -4.65 10.49
N VAL A 157 4.69 -3.98 9.67
CA VAL A 157 5.08 -2.80 8.90
C VAL A 157 4.66 -1.47 9.55
N GLY A 158 4.15 -1.52 10.80
CA GLY A 158 3.96 -0.36 11.65
C GLY A 158 2.52 0.09 11.86
N PHE A 159 1.53 -0.61 11.32
CA PHE A 159 0.14 -0.35 11.63
C PHE A 159 -0.17 -0.72 13.09
N LYS A 160 -1.14 -0.04 13.68
CA LYS A 160 -1.67 -0.33 15.01
C LYS A 160 -3.15 -0.62 14.92
N THR A 161 -3.64 -1.57 15.71
CA THR A 161 -5.08 -1.89 15.76
C THR A 161 -5.84 -0.71 16.38
N VAL A 162 -6.77 -0.14 15.61
CA VAL A 162 -7.67 0.93 16.08
C VAL A 162 -9.08 0.44 16.35
N ARG A 163 -9.48 -0.66 15.72
CA ARG A 163 -10.75 -1.35 16.00
C ARG A 163 -10.54 -2.86 16.02
N PRO A 164 -10.53 -3.48 17.18
CA PRO A 164 -10.31 -4.92 17.30
C PRO A 164 -11.51 -5.71 16.78
N HIS A 165 -11.23 -6.88 16.19
CA HIS A 165 -12.23 -7.86 15.78
C HIS A 165 -11.55 -9.23 15.62
N PRO A 166 -12.22 -10.36 15.97
CA PRO A 166 -11.61 -11.71 15.95
C PRO A 166 -11.07 -12.17 14.60
N ARG A 167 -11.61 -11.63 13.49
CA ARG A 167 -11.17 -11.98 12.14
C ARG A 167 -10.71 -10.77 11.34
N TYR A 168 -11.46 -9.67 11.36
CA TYR A 168 -11.19 -8.49 10.53
C TYR A 168 -10.97 -7.24 11.38
N PRO A 169 -9.86 -7.16 12.16
CA PRO A 169 -9.51 -5.92 12.84
C PRO A 169 -9.24 -4.82 11.81
N ARG A 170 -9.54 -3.56 12.19
CA ARG A 170 -9.10 -2.41 11.43
C ARG A 170 -7.85 -1.84 12.06
N LEU A 171 -6.83 -1.64 11.21
CA LEU A 171 -5.52 -1.15 11.61
C LEU A 171 -5.24 0.19 10.94
N ARG A 172 -4.42 1.02 11.59
CA ARG A 172 -4.09 2.38 11.15
C ARG A 172 -2.59 2.64 11.27
N LEU A 173 -2.04 3.31 10.27
CA LEU A 173 -0.68 3.83 10.22
C LEU A 173 -0.74 5.35 10.14
N GLU A 174 -0.25 6.06 11.17
CA GLU A 174 -0.14 7.51 11.18
C GLU A 174 1.05 7.96 10.34
N LEU A 175 0.79 8.79 9.32
CA LEU A 175 1.84 9.15 8.36
C LEU A 175 2.87 10.11 8.93
N ARG A 176 2.47 11.08 9.74
CA ARG A 176 3.38 12.08 10.31
C ARG A 176 4.42 11.48 11.25
N THR A 177 4.01 10.52 12.09
CA THR A 177 4.89 9.89 13.08
C THR A 177 5.93 8.96 12.44
N THR A 178 5.57 8.32 11.33
CA THR A 178 6.42 7.31 10.68
C THR A 178 7.55 7.92 9.85
N LEU A 179 7.35 9.12 9.31
CA LEU A 179 8.34 9.80 8.47
C LEU A 179 9.23 10.76 9.25
N SER A 180 8.70 11.46 10.25
CA SER A 180 9.50 12.36 11.09
C SER A 180 10.61 11.62 11.82
N TRP A 181 10.35 10.42 12.33
CA TRP A 181 11.38 9.64 13.03
C TRP A 181 12.51 9.16 12.12
N LYS A 182 12.25 8.87 10.83
CA LYS A 182 13.32 8.52 9.87
C LYS A 182 14.13 9.73 9.41
N GLU A 183 13.47 10.83 9.13
CA GLU A 183 14.13 12.08 8.76
C GLU A 183 14.99 12.61 9.91
N ASP A 184 14.51 12.50 11.14
CA ASP A 184 15.29 12.88 12.34
C ASP A 184 16.49 11.97 12.54
N VAL A 185 16.39 10.66 12.26
CA VAL A 185 17.52 9.72 12.35
C VAL A 185 18.50 9.92 11.18
N GLU A 186 18.03 10.12 9.95
CA GLU A 186 18.90 10.41 8.80
C GLU A 186 19.61 11.76 8.98
N LEU A 187 18.92 12.80 9.45
CA LEU A 187 19.54 14.11 9.79
C LEU A 187 20.52 14.01 10.97
N ALA A 188 20.25 13.17 11.96
CA ALA A 188 21.17 12.93 13.07
C ALA A 188 22.42 12.17 12.62
N LEU A 189 22.26 11.17 11.74
CA LEU A 189 23.37 10.43 11.12
C LEU A 189 24.22 11.33 10.22
N ASP A 190 23.61 12.16 9.38
CA ASP A 190 24.34 13.11 8.53
C ASP A 190 25.11 14.15 9.35
N ARG A 191 24.54 14.61 10.48
CA ARG A 191 25.25 15.50 11.42
C ARG A 191 26.42 14.81 12.10
N LEU A 192 26.28 13.56 12.50
CA LEU A 192 27.36 12.78 13.11
C LEU A 192 28.48 12.46 12.12
N LEU A 193 28.12 12.08 10.87
CA LEU A 193 29.08 11.79 9.81
C LEU A 193 29.76 13.06 9.28
N GLY A 194 29.04 14.18 9.22
CA GLY A 194 29.60 15.49 8.84
C GLY A 194 30.53 16.11 9.90
N ALA A 195 30.39 15.74 11.18
CA ALA A 195 31.26 16.18 12.26
C ALA A 195 32.62 15.47 12.25
N VAL A 196 32.73 14.29 11.66
CA VAL A 196 33.97 13.51 11.57
C VAL A 196 34.94 14.04 10.48
N GLN A 197 34.46 14.86 9.53
CA GLN A 197 35.28 15.40 8.43
C GLN A 197 35.91 16.77 8.68
N LYS A 198 35.85 17.33 9.88
CA LYS A 198 36.52 18.58 10.22
C LYS A 198 37.69 18.34 11.19
N GLU A 199 38.71 17.64 10.73
CA GLU A 199 40.06 17.85 11.31
C GLU A 199 40.72 19.08 10.64
N PRO A 200 41.19 20.06 11.40
CA PRO A 200 41.92 21.18 10.83
C PRO A 200 43.31 20.70 10.38
N ALA A 201 43.63 20.94 9.13
CA ALA A 201 44.96 20.75 8.59
C ALA A 201 45.95 21.55 9.40
N LEU A 202 46.87 20.87 10.10
CA LEU A 202 48.07 21.45 10.72
C LEU A 202 48.89 22.15 9.63
N ARG A 203 49.10 23.49 9.76
CA ARG A 203 50.05 24.23 8.96
C ARG A 203 51.47 23.81 9.34
N PRO A 204 52.33 23.44 8.38
CA PRO A 204 53.76 23.32 8.67
C PRO A 204 54.39 24.71 8.84
N LEU A 205 55.34 24.82 9.78
CA LEU A 205 56.21 25.97 10.01
C LEU A 205 57.15 26.23 8.86
#